data_6e7b8fd884815e168d8d9b826dc10011
#
_entry.id   6e7b8fd884815e168d8d9b826dc10011
#
_cell.length_a   1.000
_cell.length_b   1.000
_cell.length_c   1.000
_cell.angle_alpha   90.00
_cell.angle_beta   90.00
_cell.angle_gamma   90.00
#
_symmetry.space_group_name_H-M   'P 1'
#
loop_
_entity.id
_entity.type
_entity.pdbx_description
1 polymer ?
#
loop_
_entity_poly.entity_id
_entity_poly.type
_entity_poly.pdbx_seq_one_letter_code
_entity_poly.pdbx_strand_id
1 'polypeptide(L)'
;MRAPKTVRYWLRHLPFVLRLAALALLIVALARPLDVERLSRTNTEGIDIMLAIDVSGSMLARDFRPDRITAAKEVAGSFIADRYGDRIGLVAFAGEAFTQSPLTTDQGTLQTLLARIRSGLIEDGTAIGNG
;
A
#
# COMPACT_ATOMS: atom_id res chain seq x y z
N MET A 1 61.54 6.10 -45.98
CA MET A 1 60.85 7.03 -45.04
C MET A 1 59.43 6.57 -44.88
N ARG A 2 59.08 5.95 -43.75
CA ARG A 2 57.70 5.45 -43.45
C ARG A 2 56.95 6.55 -42.67
N ALA A 3 55.98 7.13 -43.29
CA ALA A 3 55.11 8.10 -42.64
C ALA A 3 54.22 7.38 -41.60
N PRO A 4 53.99 7.95 -40.42
CA PRO A 4 53.16 7.34 -39.40
C PRO A 4 51.68 7.40 -39.82
N LYS A 5 51.14 6.22 -40.19
CA LYS A 5 49.74 6.07 -40.67
C LYS A 5 48.70 6.05 -39.56
N THR A 6 49.02 6.47 -38.33
CA THR A 6 48.25 5.98 -37.18
C THR A 6 47.16 6.91 -36.69
N VAL A 7 47.29 8.23 -36.73
CA VAL A 7 46.31 9.15 -36.11
C VAL A 7 45.21 9.58 -37.07
N ARG A 8 45.61 9.89 -38.33
CA ARG A 8 44.67 10.39 -39.34
C ARG A 8 43.69 9.33 -39.86
N TYR A 9 44.05 8.07 -39.79
CA TYR A 9 43.18 6.95 -40.14
C TYR A 9 42.15 6.68 -39.05
N TRP A 10 42.51 6.82 -37.77
CA TRP A 10 41.60 6.70 -36.62
C TRP A 10 40.62 7.86 -36.53
N LEU A 11 41.07 9.10 -36.83
CA LEU A 11 40.18 10.26 -36.84
C LEU A 11 39.10 10.18 -37.92
N ARG A 12 39.32 9.46 -39.00
CA ARG A 12 38.31 9.32 -40.08
C ARG A 12 37.13 8.45 -39.68
N HIS A 13 37.36 7.47 -38.80
CA HIS A 13 36.32 6.57 -38.32
C HIS A 13 35.65 7.04 -37.01
N LEU A 14 36.23 8.01 -36.35
CA LEU A 14 35.71 8.58 -35.11
C LEU A 14 34.26 9.05 -35.21
N PRO A 15 33.87 9.83 -36.21
CA PRO A 15 32.48 10.31 -36.34
C PRO A 15 31.52 9.15 -36.61
N PHE A 16 31.93 8.12 -37.29
CA PHE A 16 31.11 6.93 -37.52
C PHE A 16 30.87 6.15 -36.25
N VAL A 17 31.91 5.90 -35.47
CA VAL A 17 31.82 5.21 -34.13
C VAL A 17 30.95 6.04 -33.18
N LEU A 18 31.10 7.37 -33.18
CA LEU A 18 30.28 8.26 -32.34
C LEU A 18 28.78 8.21 -32.72
N ARG A 19 28.47 8.15 -34.01
CA ARG A 19 27.10 8.00 -34.49
C ARG A 19 26.50 6.64 -34.08
N LEU A 20 27.28 5.58 -34.17
CA LEU A 20 26.84 4.24 -33.79
C LEU A 20 26.59 4.15 -32.25
N ALA A 21 27.48 4.75 -31.46
CA ALA A 21 27.31 4.84 -30.02
C ALA A 21 26.08 5.68 -29.63
N ALA A 22 25.86 6.81 -30.29
CA ALA A 22 24.67 7.64 -30.06
C ALA A 22 23.39 6.90 -30.43
N LEU A 23 23.36 6.12 -31.51
CA LEU A 23 22.23 5.30 -31.91
C LEU A 23 21.95 4.19 -30.89
N ALA A 24 23.00 3.51 -30.41
CA ALA A 24 22.87 2.48 -29.38
C ALA A 24 22.32 3.03 -28.07
N LEU A 25 22.82 4.19 -27.62
CA LEU A 25 22.29 4.88 -26.44
C LEU A 25 20.83 5.30 -26.60
N LEU A 26 20.46 5.73 -27.81
CA LEU A 26 19.08 6.13 -28.10
C LEU A 26 18.14 4.92 -28.07
N ILE A 27 18.56 3.76 -28.58
CA ILE A 27 17.82 2.50 -28.49
C ILE A 27 17.64 2.07 -27.04
N VAL A 28 18.70 2.15 -26.23
CA VAL A 28 18.63 1.84 -24.79
C VAL A 28 17.70 2.80 -24.06
N ALA A 29 17.74 4.08 -24.39
CA ALA A 29 16.84 5.08 -23.81
C ALA A 29 15.37 4.86 -24.20
N LEU A 30 15.10 4.46 -25.46
CA LEU A 30 13.75 4.12 -25.90
C LEU A 30 13.24 2.79 -25.31
N ALA A 31 14.14 1.84 -25.06
CA ALA A 31 13.80 0.56 -24.43
C ALA A 31 13.23 0.74 -23.02
N ARG A 32 13.36 1.95 -22.42
CA ARG A 32 12.91 2.22 -21.07
C ARG A 32 13.16 1.00 -20.18
N PRO A 33 14.38 0.74 -19.72
CA PRO A 33 14.58 -0.27 -18.70
C PRO A 33 13.83 0.23 -17.46
N LEU A 34 12.53 -0.09 -17.38
CA LEU A 34 11.76 0.05 -16.17
C LEU A 34 12.36 -0.97 -15.22
N ASP A 35 12.80 -0.50 -14.07
CA ASP A 35 13.22 -1.40 -13.00
C ASP A 35 12.10 -2.43 -12.79
N VAL A 36 12.39 -3.67 -13.16
CA VAL A 36 11.46 -4.81 -13.07
C VAL A 36 11.08 -5.08 -11.60
N GLU A 37 11.81 -4.51 -10.66
CA GLU A 37 11.47 -4.53 -9.24
C GLU A 37 10.10 -3.92 -8.90
N ARG A 38 9.58 -2.99 -9.71
CA ARG A 38 8.20 -2.50 -9.52
C ARG A 38 7.13 -3.41 -10.12
N LEU A 39 7.51 -4.37 -10.96
CA LEU A 39 6.60 -5.35 -11.54
C LEU A 39 6.66 -6.71 -10.85
N SER A 40 7.60 -6.93 -9.97
CA SER A 40 7.48 -7.96 -8.95
C SER A 40 6.54 -7.45 -7.82
N ARG A 41 5.38 -6.95 -8.19
CA ARG A 41 4.22 -7.24 -7.38
C ARG A 41 4.14 -8.75 -7.42
N THR A 42 4.76 -9.37 -6.43
CA THR A 42 4.41 -10.72 -6.04
C THR A 42 2.91 -10.73 -6.15
N ASN A 43 2.40 -11.52 -7.08
CA ASN A 43 0.98 -11.86 -7.14
C ASN A 43 0.79 -12.75 -5.91
N THR A 44 0.94 -12.16 -4.74
CA THR A 44 0.44 -12.73 -3.51
C THR A 44 -1.06 -12.70 -3.77
N GLU A 45 -1.63 -13.87 -4.02
CA GLU A 45 -3.07 -14.05 -4.08
C GLU A 45 -3.61 -13.67 -2.70
N GLY A 46 -3.67 -12.35 -2.47
CA GLY A 46 -4.25 -11.78 -1.26
C GLY A 46 -5.75 -11.98 -1.32
N ILE A 47 -6.34 -12.38 -0.23
CA ILE A 47 -7.79 -12.47 -0.09
C ILE A 47 -8.36 -11.13 0.39
N ASP A 48 -9.62 -10.91 0.08
CA ASP A 48 -10.37 -9.77 0.57
C ASP A 48 -11.02 -10.13 1.90
N ILE A 49 -10.68 -9.40 2.94
CA ILE A 49 -11.16 -9.63 4.30
C ILE A 49 -11.90 -8.39 4.78
N MET A 50 -13.13 -8.54 5.24
CA MET A 50 -13.88 -7.47 5.88
C MET A 50 -13.96 -7.74 7.38
N LEU A 51 -13.31 -6.90 8.19
CA LEU A 51 -13.39 -6.95 9.63
C LEU A 51 -14.60 -6.14 10.11
N ALA A 52 -15.51 -6.81 10.80
CA ALA A 52 -16.67 -6.17 11.42
C ALA A 52 -16.48 -6.11 12.93
N ILE A 53 -16.52 -4.90 13.50
CA ILE A 53 -16.32 -4.65 14.93
C ILE A 53 -17.61 -4.12 15.52
N ASP A 54 -18.10 -4.83 16.55
CA ASP A 54 -19.24 -4.36 17.35
C ASP A 54 -18.80 -3.19 18.24
N VAL A 55 -19.50 -2.07 18.12
CA VAL A 55 -19.28 -0.87 18.94
C VAL A 55 -20.51 -0.49 19.77
N SER A 56 -21.44 -1.43 19.94
CA SER A 56 -22.64 -1.25 20.78
C SER A 56 -22.27 -1.00 22.26
N GLY A 57 -23.21 -0.45 23.02
CA GLY A 57 -23.00 -0.17 24.44
C GLY A 57 -22.63 -1.39 25.29
N SER A 58 -22.99 -2.62 24.85
CA SER A 58 -22.60 -3.87 25.53
C SER A 58 -21.10 -4.12 25.49
N MET A 59 -20.37 -3.52 24.54
CA MET A 59 -18.92 -3.63 24.42
C MET A 59 -18.16 -2.81 25.48
N LEU A 60 -18.85 -1.98 26.27
CA LEU A 60 -18.28 -1.30 27.44
C LEU A 60 -18.27 -2.18 28.70
N ALA A 61 -18.83 -3.40 28.65
CA ALA A 61 -18.79 -4.33 29.76
C ALA A 61 -17.34 -4.69 30.13
N ARG A 62 -17.02 -4.66 31.44
CA ARG A 62 -15.69 -4.88 32.00
C ARG A 62 -15.45 -6.33 32.44
N ASP A 63 -16.04 -7.30 31.77
CA ASP A 63 -15.76 -8.72 31.95
C ASP A 63 -14.42 -9.13 31.32
N PHE A 64 -13.91 -8.33 30.36
CA PHE A 64 -12.53 -8.35 29.89
C PHE A 64 -11.78 -7.11 30.39
N ARG A 65 -10.48 -7.23 30.63
CA ARG A 65 -9.66 -6.10 31.10
C ARG A 65 -8.94 -5.44 29.93
N PRO A 66 -9.10 -4.11 29.71
CA PRO A 66 -9.89 -3.15 30.53
C PRO A 66 -11.39 -3.20 30.20
N ASP A 67 -11.80 -3.54 28.97
CA ASP A 67 -13.18 -3.70 28.47
C ASP A 67 -13.18 -4.54 27.17
N ARG A 68 -14.37 -4.98 26.76
CA ARG A 68 -14.55 -5.84 25.56
C ARG A 68 -14.06 -5.17 24.29
N ILE A 69 -14.33 -3.87 24.11
CA ILE A 69 -13.95 -3.15 22.87
C ILE A 69 -12.43 -3.05 22.75
N THR A 70 -11.71 -2.82 23.85
CA THR A 70 -10.25 -2.79 23.85
C THR A 70 -9.67 -4.16 23.51
N ALA A 71 -10.19 -5.22 24.11
CA ALA A 71 -9.75 -6.57 23.79
C ALA A 71 -10.00 -6.94 22.32
N ALA A 72 -11.18 -6.58 21.77
CA ALA A 72 -11.50 -6.80 20.36
C ALA A 72 -10.54 -6.03 19.42
N LYS A 73 -10.17 -4.80 19.77
CA LYS A 73 -9.23 -3.97 19.01
C LYS A 73 -7.81 -4.56 19.04
N GLU A 74 -7.36 -5.08 20.17
CA GLU A 74 -6.06 -5.73 20.26
C GLU A 74 -5.98 -6.97 19.37
N VAL A 75 -7.00 -7.82 19.39
CA VAL A 75 -7.08 -9.00 18.54
C VAL A 75 -7.13 -8.61 17.06
N ALA A 76 -7.97 -7.64 16.70
CA ALA A 76 -8.07 -7.14 15.33
C ALA A 76 -6.76 -6.51 14.85
N GLY A 77 -6.08 -5.75 15.71
CA GLY A 77 -4.78 -5.13 15.41
C GLY A 77 -3.70 -6.17 15.15
N SER A 78 -3.61 -7.21 15.98
CA SER A 78 -2.69 -8.34 15.76
C SER A 78 -3.01 -9.06 14.46
N PHE A 79 -4.29 -9.33 14.20
CA PHE A 79 -4.73 -9.98 12.96
C PHE A 79 -4.33 -9.18 11.72
N ILE A 80 -4.52 -7.84 11.72
CA ILE A 80 -4.11 -6.98 10.62
C ILE A 80 -2.60 -7.04 10.42
N ALA A 81 -1.82 -7.01 11.49
CA ALA A 81 -0.36 -7.02 11.43
C ALA A 81 0.22 -8.31 10.81
N ASP A 82 -0.45 -9.45 10.99
CA ASP A 82 0.00 -10.75 10.48
C ASP A 82 -0.38 -11.00 9.01
N ARG A 83 -1.17 -10.11 8.37
CA ARG A 83 -1.73 -10.30 7.03
C ARG A 83 -1.05 -9.43 5.97
N TYR A 84 0.19 -9.76 5.63
CA TYR A 84 0.91 -9.09 4.55
C TYR A 84 0.37 -9.55 3.18
N GLY A 85 -0.12 -8.58 2.39
CA GLY A 85 -0.59 -8.81 1.02
C GLY A 85 -2.10 -9.00 0.88
N ASP A 86 -2.84 -9.24 1.96
CA ASP A 86 -4.30 -9.27 1.95
C ASP A 86 -4.89 -7.86 1.89
N ARG A 87 -6.07 -7.71 1.28
CA ARG A 87 -6.84 -6.47 1.34
C ARG A 87 -7.84 -6.56 2.49
N ILE A 88 -7.72 -5.65 3.42
CA ILE A 88 -8.56 -5.63 4.61
C ILE A 88 -9.41 -4.37 4.61
N GLY A 89 -10.70 -4.52 4.82
CA GLY A 89 -11.65 -3.44 5.08
C GLY A 89 -12.13 -3.47 6.52
N LEU A 90 -12.61 -2.33 7.03
CA LEU A 90 -13.07 -2.17 8.41
C LEU A 90 -14.47 -1.62 8.45
N VAL A 91 -15.36 -2.32 9.14
CA VAL A 91 -16.75 -1.94 9.38
C VAL A 91 -17.01 -1.90 10.88
N ALA A 92 -17.59 -0.81 11.38
CA ALA A 92 -18.10 -0.73 12.73
C ALA A 92 -19.62 -0.84 12.67
N PHE A 93 -20.24 -1.58 13.62
CA PHE A 93 -21.67 -1.71 13.69
C PHE A 93 -22.18 -1.61 15.15
N ALA A 94 -23.33 -0.96 15.30
CA ALA A 94 -24.10 -0.90 16.53
C ALA A 94 -25.55 -0.59 16.18
N GLY A 95 -26.33 -1.61 15.82
CA GLY A 95 -27.67 -1.42 15.25
C GLY A 95 -27.65 -1.09 13.76
N GLU A 96 -26.83 -0.14 13.33
CA GLU A 96 -26.51 0.16 11.94
C GLU A 96 -25.03 -0.10 11.66
N ALA A 97 -24.70 -0.37 10.40
CA ALA A 97 -23.33 -0.65 9.99
C ALA A 97 -22.73 0.55 9.25
N PHE A 98 -21.53 0.95 9.65
CA PHE A 98 -20.77 2.04 9.00
C PHE A 98 -19.41 1.53 8.55
N THR A 99 -19.13 1.70 7.26
CA THR A 99 -17.81 1.39 6.71
C THR A 99 -16.80 2.44 7.17
N GLN A 100 -15.82 2.03 7.97
CA GLN A 100 -14.73 2.89 8.44
C GLN A 100 -13.60 2.95 7.43
N SER A 101 -13.34 1.84 6.71
CA SER A 101 -12.34 1.76 5.66
C SER A 101 -12.77 0.78 4.58
N PRO A 102 -12.68 1.16 3.29
CA PRO A 102 -12.79 0.22 2.20
C PRO A 102 -11.60 -0.78 2.24
N LEU A 103 -11.67 -1.81 1.38
CA LEU A 103 -10.58 -2.77 1.23
C LEU A 103 -9.26 -2.07 0.85
N THR A 104 -8.26 -2.21 1.69
CA THR A 104 -6.92 -1.63 1.48
C THR A 104 -5.83 -2.58 1.93
N THR A 105 -4.65 -2.45 1.35
CA THR A 105 -3.42 -3.14 1.78
C THR A 105 -2.60 -2.31 2.78
N ASP A 106 -3.03 -1.06 3.06
CA ASP A 106 -2.35 -0.15 3.98
C ASP A 106 -2.70 -0.49 5.44
N GLN A 107 -1.91 -1.36 6.03
CA GLN A 107 -2.07 -1.79 7.42
C GLN A 107 -1.91 -0.63 8.42
N GLY A 108 -1.04 0.33 8.13
CA GLY A 108 -0.81 1.49 9.01
C GLY A 108 -2.06 2.37 9.13
N THR A 109 -2.71 2.65 8.02
CA THR A 109 -3.99 3.37 7.98
C THR A 109 -5.08 2.59 8.71
N LEU A 110 -5.18 1.26 8.47
CA LEU A 110 -6.17 0.41 9.15
C LEU A 110 -6.00 0.41 10.67
N GLN A 111 -4.78 0.26 11.17
CA GLN A 111 -4.49 0.30 12.61
C GLN A 111 -4.85 1.66 13.22
N THR A 112 -4.58 2.75 12.50
CA THR A 112 -4.95 4.11 12.95
C THR A 112 -6.46 4.27 13.04
N LEU A 113 -7.21 3.77 12.05
CA LEU A 113 -8.67 3.81 12.05
C LEU A 113 -9.25 2.92 13.14
N LEU A 114 -8.71 1.70 13.31
CA LEU A 114 -9.09 0.79 14.37
C LEU A 114 -8.90 1.42 15.77
N ALA A 115 -7.80 2.13 15.98
CA ALA A 115 -7.55 2.83 17.24
C ALA A 115 -8.58 3.92 17.54
N ARG A 116 -9.12 4.58 16.51
CA ARG A 116 -10.13 5.66 16.63
C ARG A 116 -11.55 5.14 16.91
N ILE A 117 -11.83 3.87 16.65
CA ILE A 117 -13.13 3.27 16.95
C ILE A 117 -13.38 3.34 18.45
N ARG A 118 -14.56 3.85 18.83
CA ARG A 118 -15.03 3.92 20.22
C ARG A 118 -16.47 3.47 20.28
N SER A 119 -16.87 2.89 21.39
CA SER A 119 -18.27 2.62 21.67
C SER A 119 -19.04 3.95 21.77
N GLY A 120 -20.25 4.01 21.21
CA GLY A 120 -21.05 5.24 21.16
C GLY A 120 -20.80 6.11 19.93
N LEU A 121 -19.87 5.76 19.05
CA LEU A 121 -19.55 6.56 17.86
C LEU A 121 -20.75 6.67 16.89
N ILE A 122 -21.65 5.69 16.93
CA ILE A 122 -22.82 5.61 16.03
C ILE A 122 -24.03 6.37 16.61
N GLU A 123 -24.17 6.43 17.94
CA GLU A 123 -25.22 7.23 18.57
C GLU A 123 -24.99 8.74 18.39
N ASP A 124 -23.74 9.18 18.40
CA ASP A 124 -23.36 10.59 18.14
C ASP A 124 -23.50 10.98 16.66
N GLY A 125 -23.41 10.02 15.73
CA GLY A 125 -23.58 10.23 14.30
C GLY A 125 -25.04 10.56 13.88
N THR A 126 -26.03 10.15 14.67
CA THR A 126 -27.44 10.44 14.42
C THR A 126 -27.80 11.88 14.80
N ALA A 127 -27.02 12.55 15.65
CA ALA A 127 -27.26 13.93 16.07
C ALA A 127 -26.74 14.98 15.05
N ILE A 128 -25.90 14.59 14.08
CA ILE A 128 -25.35 15.54 13.08
C ILE A 128 -26.36 15.80 11.93
N GLY A 129 -27.42 14.99 11.82
CA GLY A 129 -28.46 15.12 10.77
C GLY A 129 -29.65 16.01 11.10
N ASN A 130 -29.75 16.56 12.31
CA ASN A 130 -30.89 17.35 12.80
C ASN A 130 -30.52 18.79 13.20
N GLY A 131 -29.56 19.41 12.48
CA GLY A 131 -29.24 20.83 12.65
C GLY A 131 -29.53 21.62 11.39
#